data_47e67084a028329c30faac7dc7437a14
#
_entry.id   47e67084a028329c30faac7dc7437a14
#
_cell.length_a   1.000
_cell.length_b   1.000
_cell.length_c   1.000
_cell.angle_alpha   90.00
_cell.angle_beta   90.00
_cell.angle_gamma   90.00
#
_symmetry.space_group_name_H-M   'P 1'
#
loop_
_entity.id
_entity.type
_entity.pdbx_description
1 polymer ?
#
loop_
_entity_poly.entity_id
_entity_poly.type
_entity_poly.pdbx_seq_one_letter_code
_entity_poly.pdbx_strand_id
1 'polypeptide(L)'
;MPSIAVSTSTSDLHLPFAERWEFYFDGMELANCFTELCDRDEQLKRFEKAKEARKLLKESDYPIDNEFIDCLPKMASAAGVALGVDRLVMILTKTKEISAVRAHI
;
A
#
# COMPACT_ATOMS: atom_id res chain seq x y z
N MET A 1 -15.59 -7.74 -23.04
CA MET A 1 -15.80 -8.12 -21.61
C MET A 1 -14.77 -7.43 -20.78
N PRO A 2 -15.10 -6.88 -19.61
CA PRO A 2 -14.08 -6.35 -18.71
C PRO A 2 -13.13 -7.46 -18.27
N SER A 3 -11.82 -7.18 -18.28
CA SER A 3 -10.81 -8.12 -17.83
C SER A 3 -10.58 -7.95 -16.33
N ILE A 4 -10.55 -9.05 -15.61
CA ILE A 4 -10.16 -9.11 -14.19
C ILE A 4 -8.80 -9.78 -14.15
N ALA A 5 -7.82 -9.13 -13.55
CA ALA A 5 -6.50 -9.70 -13.35
C ALA A 5 -6.07 -9.53 -11.88
N VAL A 6 -5.50 -10.57 -11.33
CA VAL A 6 -4.85 -10.58 -10.02
C VAL A 6 -3.38 -10.88 -10.24
N SER A 7 -2.52 -9.95 -9.82
CA SER A 7 -1.08 -10.17 -9.81
C SER A 7 -0.68 -10.56 -8.40
N THR A 8 -0.02 -11.69 -8.24
CA THR A 8 0.49 -12.18 -6.95
C THR A 8 1.99 -12.29 -6.96
N SER A 9 2.63 -11.86 -5.90
CA SER A 9 4.01 -12.18 -5.60
C SER A 9 4.07 -12.93 -4.27
N THR A 10 4.74 -14.07 -4.26
CA THR A 10 4.94 -14.88 -3.05
C THR A 10 6.31 -14.62 -2.47
N SER A 11 6.40 -14.51 -1.14
CA SER A 11 7.67 -14.53 -0.43
C SER A 11 7.87 -15.90 0.21
N ASP A 12 8.90 -16.61 -0.22
CA ASP A 12 9.53 -17.58 0.68
C ASP A 12 10.34 -16.81 1.73
N LEU A 13 10.31 -17.27 2.97
CA LEU A 13 10.95 -16.67 4.16
C LEU A 13 12.46 -16.34 4.00
N HIS A 14 13.07 -16.72 2.90
CA HIS A 14 14.49 -16.52 2.60
C HIS A 14 14.76 -15.61 1.38
N LEU A 15 13.73 -15.10 0.72
CA LEU A 15 13.88 -14.23 -0.45
C LEU A 15 13.43 -12.80 -0.10
N PRO A 16 14.05 -11.76 -0.70
CA PRO A 16 13.73 -10.35 -0.43
C PRO A 16 12.43 -9.90 -1.11
N PHE A 17 11.44 -10.77 -1.20
CA PHE A 17 10.16 -10.48 -1.83
C PHE A 17 9.06 -10.36 -0.78
N ALA A 18 8.14 -9.43 -0.98
CA ALA A 18 6.94 -9.29 -0.16
C ALA A 18 5.79 -10.08 -0.78
N GLU A 19 4.95 -10.67 0.08
CA GLU A 19 3.64 -11.19 -0.35
C GLU A 19 2.75 -10.00 -0.66
N ARG A 20 2.37 -9.89 -1.93
CA ARG A 20 1.60 -8.77 -2.45
C ARG A 20 0.70 -9.24 -3.57
N TRP A 21 -0.50 -8.64 -3.69
CA TRP A 21 -1.35 -8.75 -4.87
C TRP A 21 -1.99 -7.41 -5.22
N GLU A 22 -2.34 -7.25 -6.48
CA GLU A 22 -3.10 -6.13 -7.00
C GLU A 22 -4.31 -6.67 -7.77
N PHE A 23 -5.43 -6.00 -7.62
CA PHE A 23 -6.66 -6.32 -8.32
C PHE A 23 -6.94 -5.28 -9.39
N TYR A 24 -7.06 -5.72 -10.63
CA TYR A 24 -7.35 -4.89 -11.78
C TYR A 24 -8.74 -5.22 -12.35
N PHE A 25 -9.45 -4.19 -12.73
CA PHE A 25 -10.69 -4.28 -13.48
C PHE A 25 -10.58 -3.43 -14.73
N ASP A 26 -10.75 -4.04 -15.93
CA ASP A 26 -10.65 -3.37 -17.22
C ASP A 26 -9.39 -2.49 -17.39
N GLY A 27 -8.25 -3.01 -16.96
CA GLY A 27 -6.96 -2.31 -17.04
C GLY A 27 -6.72 -1.25 -15.96
N MET A 28 -7.68 -1.00 -15.07
CA MET A 28 -7.58 -0.07 -13.96
C MET A 28 -7.29 -0.82 -12.66
N GLU A 29 -6.19 -0.48 -11.98
CA GLU A 29 -5.92 -0.97 -10.62
C GLU A 29 -6.97 -0.45 -9.67
N LEU A 30 -7.68 -1.36 -9.00
CA LEU A 30 -8.75 -1.05 -8.06
C LEU A 30 -8.33 -1.24 -6.60
N ALA A 31 -7.51 -2.25 -6.33
CA ALA A 31 -7.05 -2.53 -4.98
C ALA A 31 -5.66 -3.14 -4.98
N ASN A 32 -4.96 -2.99 -3.87
CA ASN A 32 -3.73 -3.70 -3.59
C ASN A 32 -3.75 -4.26 -2.17
N CYS A 33 -2.94 -5.29 -1.93
CA CYS A 33 -2.82 -5.95 -0.65
C CYS A 33 -1.38 -6.37 -0.40
N PHE A 34 -0.99 -6.32 0.85
CA PHE A 34 0.27 -6.85 1.35
C PHE A 34 0.03 -7.75 2.54
N THR A 35 0.91 -8.75 2.73
CA THR A 35 1.17 -9.28 4.07
C THR A 35 1.96 -8.22 4.81
N GLU A 36 1.40 -7.70 5.90
CA GLU A 36 1.93 -6.54 6.60
C GLU A 36 3.21 -6.86 7.37
N LEU A 37 4.11 -5.90 7.43
CA LEU A 37 5.32 -6.00 8.23
C LEU A 37 4.96 -5.78 9.71
N CYS A 38 5.08 -6.84 10.52
CA CYS A 38 4.80 -6.81 11.96
C CYS A 38 6.09 -6.88 12.82
N ASP A 39 7.26 -6.86 12.18
CA ASP A 39 8.56 -6.85 12.86
C ASP A 39 8.95 -5.41 13.21
N ARG A 40 9.15 -5.17 14.51
CA ARG A 40 9.49 -3.87 15.07
C ARG A 40 10.83 -3.33 14.55
N ASP A 41 11.84 -4.17 14.59
CA ASP A 41 13.22 -3.73 14.31
C ASP A 41 13.43 -3.52 12.82
N GLU A 42 12.84 -4.38 11.99
CA GLU A 42 12.85 -4.19 10.52
C GLU A 42 12.07 -2.93 10.13
N GLN A 43 10.92 -2.64 10.74
CA GLN A 43 10.16 -1.43 10.45
C GLN A 43 10.92 -0.17 10.84
N LEU A 44 11.54 -0.17 12.02
CA LEU A 44 12.37 0.96 12.48
C LEU A 44 13.51 1.22 11.51
N LYS A 45 14.24 0.19 11.11
CA LYS A 45 15.33 0.27 10.12
C LYS A 45 14.86 0.85 8.78
N ARG A 46 13.68 0.45 8.31
CA ARG A 46 13.10 1.01 7.06
C ARG A 46 12.75 2.48 7.20
N PHE A 47 12.18 2.89 8.34
CA PHE A 47 11.89 4.30 8.60
C PHE A 47 13.15 5.16 8.68
N GLU A 48 14.19 4.69 9.34
CA GLU A 48 15.49 5.38 9.40
C GLU A 48 16.09 5.54 8.01
N LYS A 49 16.11 4.47 7.21
CA LYS A 49 16.58 4.53 5.82
C LYS A 49 15.77 5.50 4.95
N ALA A 50 14.45 5.51 5.09
CA ALA A 50 13.58 6.44 4.39
C ALA A 50 13.86 7.89 4.81
N LYS A 51 14.09 8.13 6.11
CA LYS A 51 14.45 9.43 6.66
C LYS A 51 15.77 9.94 6.10
N GLU A 52 16.78 9.09 6.00
CA GLU A 52 18.07 9.43 5.36
C GLU A 52 17.90 9.80 3.88
N ALA A 53 17.12 8.99 3.13
CA ALA A 53 16.84 9.27 1.72
C ALA A 53 16.13 10.63 1.53
N ARG A 54 15.17 10.97 2.39
CA ARG A 54 14.48 12.28 2.37
C ARG A 54 15.43 13.44 2.63
N LYS A 55 16.36 13.29 3.58
CA LYS A 55 17.40 14.31 3.83
C LYS A 55 18.26 14.57 2.59
N LEU A 56 18.68 13.51 1.89
CA LEU A 56 19.44 13.63 0.64
C LEU A 56 18.66 14.37 -0.46
N LEU A 57 17.34 14.14 -0.53
CA LEU A 57 16.43 14.78 -1.48
C LEU A 57 15.99 16.19 -1.04
N LYS A 58 16.44 16.68 0.13
CA LYS A 58 16.02 17.94 0.74
C LYS A 58 14.50 18.04 0.96
N GLU A 59 13.85 16.92 1.19
CA GLU A 59 12.45 16.85 1.55
C GLU A 59 12.22 17.08 3.04
N SER A 60 10.97 17.35 3.41
CA SER A 60 10.57 17.55 4.81
C SER A 60 10.93 16.33 5.67
N ASP A 61 11.50 16.57 6.84
CA ASP A 61 11.75 15.55 7.86
C ASP A 61 10.48 15.31 8.68
N TYR A 62 10.17 14.04 8.95
CA TYR A 62 9.06 13.61 9.79
C TYR A 62 9.59 12.84 10.99
N PRO A 63 9.04 13.04 12.18
CA PRO A 63 9.37 12.23 13.34
C PRO A 63 8.91 10.78 13.12
N ILE A 64 9.68 9.85 13.67
CA ILE A 64 9.26 8.43 13.73
C ILE A 64 8.24 8.30 14.86
N ASP A 65 7.09 7.69 14.56
CA ASP A 65 6.08 7.35 15.56
C ASP A 65 6.51 6.10 16.33
N ASN A 66 7.06 6.32 17.51
CA ASN A 66 7.55 5.24 18.35
C ASN A 66 6.41 4.39 18.94
N GLU A 67 5.24 4.98 19.19
CA GLU A 67 4.07 4.25 19.69
C GLU A 67 3.58 3.24 18.63
N PHE A 68 3.52 3.67 17.37
CA PHE A 68 3.23 2.78 16.25
C PHE A 68 4.23 1.62 16.18
N ILE A 69 5.52 1.92 16.21
CA ILE A 69 6.60 0.91 16.15
C ILE A 69 6.46 -0.11 17.30
N ASP A 70 6.19 0.34 18.51
CA ASP A 70 6.07 -0.53 19.71
C ASP A 70 4.78 -1.36 19.72
N CYS A 71 3.78 -0.97 18.94
CA CYS A 71 2.54 -1.72 18.76
C CYS A 71 2.64 -2.84 17.73
N LEU A 72 3.55 -2.77 16.77
CA LEU A 72 3.66 -3.74 15.67
C LEU A 72 3.77 -5.21 16.13
N PRO A 73 4.61 -5.56 17.14
CA PRO A 73 4.70 -6.95 17.59
C PRO A 73 3.43 -7.51 18.26
N LYS A 74 2.46 -6.63 18.58
CA LYS A 74 1.17 -7.06 19.13
C LYS A 74 0.27 -7.67 18.04
N MET A 75 0.57 -7.42 16.77
CA MET A 75 -0.03 -8.10 15.63
C MET A 75 0.79 -9.33 15.29
N ALA A 76 0.26 -10.52 15.53
CA ALA A 76 0.96 -11.78 15.24
C ALA A 76 1.14 -12.00 13.73
N SER A 77 0.12 -11.68 12.94
CA SER A 77 0.11 -11.70 11.47
C SER A 77 -1.06 -10.86 10.98
N ALA A 78 -0.85 -10.08 9.95
CA ALA A 78 -1.89 -9.24 9.38
C ALA A 78 -1.72 -9.11 7.85
N ALA A 79 -2.82 -8.89 7.15
CA ALA A 79 -2.83 -8.46 5.77
C ALA A 79 -3.63 -7.16 5.65
N GLY A 80 -3.10 -6.22 4.87
CA GLY A 80 -3.74 -4.93 4.62
C GLY A 80 -4.17 -4.77 3.18
N VAL A 81 -5.40 -4.34 2.95
CA VAL A 81 -5.97 -4.05 1.63
C VAL A 81 -6.29 -2.58 1.53
N ALA A 82 -5.82 -1.93 0.47
CA ALA A 82 -6.24 -0.59 0.09
C ALA A 82 -7.10 -0.67 -1.18
N LEU A 83 -8.31 -0.12 -1.14
CA LEU A 83 -9.24 -0.06 -2.27
C LEU A 83 -9.50 1.39 -2.66
N GLY A 84 -9.35 1.70 -3.95
CA GLY A 84 -9.65 3.01 -4.51
C GLY A 84 -11.14 3.23 -4.69
N VAL A 85 -11.79 3.91 -3.76
CA VAL A 85 -13.24 4.16 -3.78
C VAL A 85 -13.64 4.98 -5.01
N ASP A 86 -12.90 6.04 -5.33
CA ASP A 86 -13.16 6.85 -6.53
C ASP A 86 -13.11 6.00 -7.80
N ARG A 87 -12.12 5.11 -7.91
CA ARG A 87 -12.00 4.18 -9.04
C ARG A 87 -13.15 3.17 -9.10
N LEU A 88 -13.60 2.68 -7.94
CA LEU A 88 -14.79 1.83 -7.87
C LEU A 88 -16.03 2.56 -8.40
N VAL A 89 -16.24 3.80 -7.99
CA VAL A 89 -17.36 4.63 -8.48
C VAL A 89 -17.21 4.87 -10.00
N MET A 90 -16.01 5.14 -10.50
CA MET A 90 -15.76 5.28 -11.94
C MET A 90 -16.20 4.02 -12.70
N ILE A 91 -15.88 2.84 -12.21
CA ILE A 91 -16.28 1.57 -12.83
C ILE A 91 -17.81 1.42 -12.84
N LEU A 92 -18.45 1.65 -11.70
CA LEU A 92 -19.91 1.49 -11.54
C LEU A 92 -20.70 2.49 -12.39
N THR A 93 -20.19 3.71 -12.55
CA THR A 93 -20.81 4.76 -13.35
C THR A 93 -20.35 4.78 -14.81
N LYS A 94 -19.42 3.88 -15.18
CA LYS A 94 -18.82 3.79 -16.53
C LYS A 94 -18.17 5.10 -16.99
N THR A 95 -17.65 5.89 -16.05
CA THR A 95 -16.89 7.12 -16.36
C THR A 95 -15.40 6.83 -16.39
N LYS A 96 -14.67 7.56 -17.26
CA LYS A 96 -13.21 7.45 -17.38
C LYS A 96 -12.47 8.57 -16.64
N GLU A 97 -13.19 9.61 -16.25
CA GLU A 97 -12.64 10.80 -15.63
C GLU A 97 -12.84 10.80 -14.12
N ILE A 98 -11.76 10.79 -13.35
CA ILE A 98 -11.81 10.80 -11.88
C ILE A 98 -12.45 12.09 -11.35
N SER A 99 -12.30 13.20 -12.05
CA SER A 99 -12.94 14.47 -11.71
C SER A 99 -14.46 14.40 -11.72
N ALA A 100 -15.05 13.49 -12.52
CA ALA A 100 -16.51 13.33 -12.61
C ALA A 100 -17.11 12.60 -11.38
N VAL A 101 -16.30 11.93 -10.58
CA VAL A 101 -16.74 11.18 -9.39
C VAL A 101 -16.31 11.81 -8.07
N ARG A 102 -15.45 12.83 -8.12
CA ARG A 102 -15.03 13.58 -6.93
C ARG A 102 -15.98 14.76 -6.69
N ALA A 103 -16.37 14.93 -5.43
CA ALA A 103 -16.97 16.18 -5.00
C ALA A 103 -15.89 17.28 -5.07
N HIS A 104 -16.17 18.34 -5.82
CA HIS A 104 -15.37 19.55 -5.73
C HIS A 104 -15.70 20.23 -4.40
N ILE A 105 -14.71 20.27 -3.51
CA ILE A 105 -14.76 21.05 -2.26
C ILE A 105 -14.12 22.41 -2.55
#